data_e86986d01a2bc6d0bbd180c846ee51da
#
_entry.id   e86986d01a2bc6d0bbd180c846ee51da
#
_cell.length_a   1.000
_cell.length_b   1.000
_cell.length_c   1.000
_cell.angle_alpha   90.00
_cell.angle_beta   90.00
_cell.angle_gamma   90.00
#
_symmetry.space_group_name_H-M   'P 1'
#
loop_
_entity.id
_entity.type
_entity.pdbx_description
1 polymer ?
#
loop_
_entity_poly.entity_id
_entity_poly.type
_entity_poly.pdbx_seq_one_letter_code
_entity_poly.pdbx_strand_id
1 'polypeptide(L)'
;EGFKKEAGLNAFTLSPQKWINTTAAIGIISKSGRYGGTFAHKDIAFKFASWISVEFELYIVKEFQRLKEEEQKQIGWTAKRELSKINYHIHTDAIKHNLIPIELTPQQVSFIYANEADILNVALFGTTAKQWREANPELKGNIRDYATINELICLSNMESLNAVFIDEGLTQRERLIKLNQIAIQQMKILEAVESRL
;
A
#
# COMPACT_ATOMS: atom_id res chain seq x y z
N GLU A 1 -33.17 14.96 28.16
CA GLU A 1 -34.13 16.07 27.95
C GLU A 1 -34.20 17.07 29.10
N GLY A 2 -34.03 16.64 30.39
CA GLY A 2 -34.07 17.52 31.58
C GLY A 2 -33.07 18.67 31.51
N PHE A 3 -31.81 18.43 31.13
CA PHE A 3 -30.78 19.47 31.04
C PHE A 3 -31.06 20.53 29.97
N LYS A 4 -31.76 20.20 28.89
CA LYS A 4 -32.11 21.15 27.83
C LYS A 4 -33.15 22.18 28.31
N LYS A 5 -34.04 21.79 29.20
CA LYS A 5 -35.03 22.71 29.78
C LYS A 5 -34.43 23.70 30.77
N GLU A 6 -33.35 23.30 31.47
CA GLU A 6 -32.66 24.12 32.44
C GLU A 6 -31.53 24.96 31.83
N ALA A 7 -31.01 24.51 30.65
CA ALA A 7 -29.96 25.22 29.93
C ALA A 7 -30.49 26.58 29.43
N GLY A 8 -29.89 27.67 29.87
CA GLY A 8 -30.31 29.06 29.61
C GLY A 8 -30.87 29.78 30.83
N LEU A 9 -31.10 29.09 31.93
CA LEU A 9 -31.39 29.76 33.21
C LEU A 9 -30.10 30.29 33.82
N ASN A 10 -30.11 31.52 34.35
CA ASN A 10 -28.93 32.14 34.95
C ASN A 10 -28.31 31.33 36.12
N ALA A 11 -29.10 30.50 36.77
CA ALA A 11 -28.68 29.64 37.88
C ALA A 11 -28.33 28.17 37.44
N PHE A 12 -28.32 27.89 36.15
CA PHE A 12 -28.01 26.55 35.66
C PHE A 12 -26.52 26.23 35.81
N THR A 13 -26.24 25.22 36.63
CA THR A 13 -24.87 24.68 36.79
C THR A 13 -24.92 23.19 36.62
N LEU A 14 -24.09 22.65 35.71
CA LEU A 14 -23.94 21.24 35.48
C LEU A 14 -22.50 20.83 35.82
N SER A 15 -22.28 20.36 37.06
CA SER A 15 -20.98 19.83 37.45
C SER A 15 -20.74 18.45 36.78
N PRO A 16 -19.48 18.07 36.54
CA PRO A 16 -19.15 16.74 36.02
C PRO A 16 -19.78 15.60 36.83
N GLN A 17 -19.74 15.73 38.17
CA GLN A 17 -20.31 14.72 39.07
C GLN A 17 -21.85 14.63 38.92
N LYS A 18 -22.54 15.74 38.82
CA LYS A 18 -23.99 15.77 38.58
C LYS A 18 -24.34 15.11 37.24
N TRP A 19 -23.57 15.43 36.22
CA TRP A 19 -23.74 14.83 34.90
C TRP A 19 -23.53 13.30 34.93
N ILE A 20 -22.41 12.82 35.51
CA ILE A 20 -22.08 11.41 35.64
C ILE A 20 -23.19 10.64 36.34
N ASN A 21 -23.66 11.14 37.48
CA ASN A 21 -24.67 10.48 38.30
C ASN A 21 -26.03 10.40 37.56
N THR A 22 -26.40 11.48 36.85
CA THR A 22 -27.70 11.56 36.17
C THR A 22 -27.73 10.71 34.88
N THR A 23 -26.59 10.57 34.19
CA THR A 23 -26.50 9.84 32.91
C THR A 23 -25.94 8.44 33.06
N ALA A 24 -25.53 8.04 34.29
CA ALA A 24 -24.81 6.79 34.53
C ALA A 24 -23.58 6.63 33.60
N ALA A 25 -22.86 7.71 33.37
CA ALA A 25 -21.74 7.74 32.42
C ALA A 25 -20.56 6.91 32.94
N ILE A 26 -20.14 5.92 32.14
CA ILE A 26 -19.01 5.00 32.48
C ILE A 26 -17.65 5.48 31.96
N GLY A 27 -17.64 6.40 30.99
CA GLY A 27 -16.43 6.89 30.31
C GLY A 27 -15.78 8.12 30.98
N ILE A 28 -16.30 8.59 32.14
CA ILE A 28 -15.81 9.77 32.84
C ILE A 28 -15.90 9.58 34.36
N ILE A 29 -14.85 9.99 35.07
CA ILE A 29 -14.76 9.92 36.52
C ILE A 29 -14.35 11.31 37.04
N SER A 30 -15.08 11.84 38.02
CA SER A 30 -14.75 13.09 38.66
C SER A 30 -14.54 12.90 40.16
N LYS A 31 -13.43 13.44 40.69
CA LYS A 31 -13.07 13.46 42.12
C LYS A 31 -12.91 14.87 42.59
N SER A 32 -13.54 15.22 43.70
CA SER A 32 -13.39 16.52 44.37
C SER A 32 -12.20 16.51 45.33
N GLY A 33 -11.64 17.67 45.63
CA GLY A 33 -10.59 17.90 46.64
C GLY A 33 -9.25 18.34 46.02
N ARG A 34 -8.26 18.59 46.90
CA ARG A 34 -6.94 19.12 46.53
C ARG A 34 -6.20 18.29 45.48
N TYR A 35 -6.42 16.99 45.50
CA TYR A 35 -5.85 16.02 44.52
C TYR A 35 -6.93 15.43 43.61
N GLY A 36 -8.05 16.14 43.49
CA GLY A 36 -9.15 15.76 42.61
C GLY A 36 -8.87 16.10 41.15
N GLY A 37 -9.84 15.79 40.30
CA GLY A 37 -9.79 16.04 38.86
C GLY A 37 -10.88 15.29 38.14
N THR A 38 -11.05 15.62 36.88
CA THR A 38 -11.93 14.88 35.98
C THR A 38 -11.08 14.09 34.98
N PHE A 39 -11.25 12.78 34.98
CA PHE A 39 -10.60 11.85 34.07
C PHE A 39 -11.64 11.28 33.11
N ALA A 40 -11.32 11.23 31.84
CA ALA A 40 -12.24 10.80 30.82
C ALA A 40 -11.58 9.80 29.86
N HIS A 41 -12.42 8.94 29.22
CA HIS A 41 -11.97 8.12 28.11
C HIS A 41 -11.37 9.04 27.02
N LYS A 42 -10.35 8.55 26.30
CA LYS A 42 -9.62 9.33 25.30
C LYS A 42 -10.55 10.07 24.30
N ASP A 43 -11.62 9.41 23.84
CA ASP A 43 -12.54 10.01 22.86
C ASP A 43 -13.29 11.20 23.42
N ILE A 44 -13.68 11.15 24.71
CA ILE A 44 -14.29 12.27 25.42
C ILE A 44 -13.28 13.40 25.63
N ALA A 45 -12.05 13.06 25.98
CA ALA A 45 -10.97 14.03 26.15
C ALA A 45 -10.64 14.74 24.84
N PHE A 46 -10.54 14.01 23.72
CA PHE A 46 -10.36 14.59 22.38
C PHE A 46 -11.51 15.53 22.00
N LYS A 47 -12.76 15.10 22.23
CA LYS A 47 -13.93 15.95 21.93
C LYS A 47 -13.96 17.21 22.78
N PHE A 48 -13.57 17.09 24.04
CA PHE A 48 -13.46 18.26 24.94
C PHE A 48 -12.36 19.23 24.50
N ALA A 49 -11.18 18.72 24.13
CA ALA A 49 -10.08 19.53 23.61
C ALA A 49 -10.47 20.25 22.30
N SER A 50 -11.16 19.59 21.38
CA SER A 50 -11.69 20.20 20.15
C SER A 50 -12.72 21.29 20.43
N TRP A 51 -13.51 21.17 21.51
CA TRP A 51 -14.47 22.17 21.90
C TRP A 51 -13.80 23.43 22.51
N ILE A 52 -12.66 23.27 23.21
CA ILE A 52 -11.93 24.38 23.85
C ILE A 52 -11.04 25.11 22.83
N SER A 53 -10.40 24.39 21.91
CA SER A 53 -9.40 24.95 21.01
C SER A 53 -9.75 24.64 19.54
N VAL A 54 -10.00 25.71 18.79
CA VAL A 54 -10.24 25.64 17.34
C VAL A 54 -8.98 25.14 16.61
N GLU A 55 -7.81 25.53 17.09
CA GLU A 55 -6.52 25.09 16.55
C GLU A 55 -6.35 23.59 16.71
N PHE A 56 -6.75 23.03 17.85
CA PHE A 56 -6.73 21.60 18.10
C PHE A 56 -7.74 20.86 17.21
N GLU A 57 -8.93 21.39 17.01
CA GLU A 57 -9.92 20.83 16.09
C GLU A 57 -9.38 20.78 14.66
N LEU A 58 -8.81 21.87 14.18
CA LEU A 58 -8.19 21.93 12.84
C LEU A 58 -7.00 20.96 12.71
N TYR A 59 -6.20 20.83 13.75
CA TYR A 59 -5.11 19.86 13.80
C TYR A 59 -5.62 18.42 13.64
N ILE A 60 -6.65 18.05 14.40
CA ILE A 60 -7.26 16.70 14.33
C ILE A 60 -7.83 16.42 12.93
N VAL A 61 -8.50 17.40 12.31
CA VAL A 61 -9.04 17.25 10.95
C VAL A 61 -7.91 17.01 9.94
N LYS A 62 -6.85 17.82 9.98
CA LYS A 62 -5.69 17.67 9.09
C LYS A 62 -4.98 16.34 9.28
N GLU A 63 -4.78 15.92 10.53
CA GLU A 63 -4.11 14.65 10.85
C GLU A 63 -4.96 13.47 10.41
N PHE A 64 -6.29 13.52 10.55
CA PHE A 64 -7.18 12.51 10.03
C PHE A 64 -7.10 12.39 8.50
N GLN A 65 -7.08 13.53 7.79
CA GLN A 65 -6.92 13.54 6.32
C GLN A 65 -5.58 12.92 5.91
N ARG A 66 -4.47 13.32 6.57
CA ARG A 66 -3.15 12.77 6.32
C ARG A 66 -3.10 11.24 6.52
N LEU A 67 -3.66 10.77 7.64
CA LEU A 67 -3.72 9.33 7.95
C LEU A 67 -4.56 8.56 6.95
N LYS A 68 -5.68 9.13 6.48
CA LYS A 68 -6.51 8.52 5.44
C LYS A 68 -5.81 8.41 4.10
N GLU A 69 -5.06 9.43 3.70
CA GLU A 69 -4.25 9.39 2.49
C GLU A 69 -3.14 8.32 2.57
N GLU A 70 -2.47 8.23 3.74
CA GLU A 70 -1.46 7.19 3.98
C GLU A 70 -2.06 5.79 3.98
N GLU A 71 -3.21 5.59 4.63
CA GLU A 71 -3.93 4.32 4.64
C GLU A 71 -4.30 3.88 3.21
N GLN A 72 -4.84 4.79 2.40
CA GLN A 72 -5.17 4.49 1.00
C GLN A 72 -3.93 4.11 0.16
N LYS A 73 -2.81 4.81 0.35
CA LYS A 73 -1.54 4.45 -0.29
C LYS A 73 -1.07 3.05 0.14
N GLN A 74 -1.12 2.73 1.43
CA GLN A 74 -0.70 1.42 1.96
C GLN A 74 -1.58 0.28 1.44
N ILE A 75 -2.90 0.46 1.38
CA ILE A 75 -3.83 -0.54 0.83
C ILE A 75 -3.50 -0.80 -0.64
N GLY A 76 -3.29 0.26 -1.43
CA GLY A 76 -2.87 0.14 -2.82
C GLY A 76 -1.56 -0.63 -2.99
N TRP A 77 -0.55 -0.35 -2.17
CA TRP A 77 0.73 -1.07 -2.16
C TRP A 77 0.59 -2.54 -1.80
N THR A 78 -0.21 -2.88 -0.78
CA THR A 78 -0.42 -4.26 -0.33
C THR A 78 -1.10 -5.09 -1.40
N ALA A 79 -2.17 -4.59 -2.02
CA ALA A 79 -2.87 -5.28 -3.11
C ALA A 79 -1.95 -5.52 -4.31
N LYS A 80 -1.17 -4.51 -4.73
CA LYS A 80 -0.20 -4.64 -5.83
C LYS A 80 0.90 -5.66 -5.52
N ARG A 81 1.40 -5.67 -4.29
CA ARG A 81 2.43 -6.62 -3.85
C ARG A 81 1.93 -8.06 -3.86
N GLU A 82 0.69 -8.30 -3.43
CA GLU A 82 0.09 -9.64 -3.46
C GLU A 82 -0.17 -10.11 -4.90
N LEU A 83 -0.66 -9.24 -5.79
CA LEU A 83 -0.81 -9.55 -7.21
C LEU A 83 0.53 -9.87 -7.86
N SER A 84 1.59 -9.10 -7.57
CA SER A 84 2.93 -9.36 -8.10
C SER A 84 3.48 -10.70 -7.62
N LYS A 85 3.23 -11.10 -6.37
CA LYS A 85 3.62 -12.43 -5.89
C LYS A 85 2.90 -13.55 -6.63
N ILE A 86 1.59 -13.43 -6.83
CA ILE A 86 0.78 -14.44 -7.53
C ILE A 86 1.29 -14.58 -8.97
N ASN A 87 1.47 -13.47 -9.68
CA ASN A 87 1.95 -13.50 -11.07
C ASN A 87 3.38 -14.05 -11.19
N TYR A 88 4.25 -13.71 -10.24
CA TYR A 88 5.57 -14.32 -10.15
C TYR A 88 5.50 -15.85 -9.98
N HIS A 89 4.59 -16.36 -9.14
CA HIS A 89 4.39 -17.81 -9.00
C HIS A 89 3.86 -18.44 -10.29
N ILE A 90 2.86 -17.84 -10.93
CA ILE A 90 2.34 -18.31 -12.23
C ILE A 90 3.47 -18.41 -13.26
N HIS A 91 4.29 -17.36 -13.37
CA HIS A 91 5.42 -17.32 -14.30
C HIS A 91 6.48 -18.37 -13.98
N THR A 92 6.87 -18.50 -12.70
CA THR A 92 7.89 -19.49 -12.30
C THR A 92 7.41 -20.91 -12.45
N ASP A 93 6.11 -21.19 -12.27
CA ASP A 93 5.52 -22.50 -12.52
C ASP A 93 5.51 -22.85 -14.01
N ALA A 94 5.17 -21.90 -14.89
CA ALA A 94 5.26 -22.11 -16.34
C ALA A 94 6.70 -22.41 -16.78
N ILE A 95 7.69 -21.67 -16.28
CA ILE A 95 9.11 -21.95 -16.52
C ILE A 95 9.46 -23.37 -16.06
N LYS A 96 9.06 -23.74 -14.84
CA LYS A 96 9.36 -25.04 -14.25
C LYS A 96 8.82 -26.20 -15.08
N HIS A 97 7.58 -26.08 -15.56
CA HIS A 97 6.92 -27.17 -16.27
C HIS A 97 7.36 -27.29 -17.74
N ASN A 98 7.66 -26.16 -18.39
CA ASN A 98 7.89 -26.15 -19.84
C ASN A 98 9.35 -25.95 -20.24
N LEU A 99 10.17 -25.31 -19.42
CA LEU A 99 11.54 -24.93 -19.80
C LEU A 99 12.63 -25.63 -18.99
N ILE A 100 12.31 -26.36 -17.91
CA ILE A 100 13.29 -27.02 -17.06
C ILE A 100 13.22 -28.54 -17.29
N PRO A 101 14.20 -29.16 -17.99
CA PRO A 101 14.35 -30.60 -18.04
C PRO A 101 14.64 -31.20 -16.67
N ILE A 102 14.16 -32.45 -16.45
CA ILE A 102 14.24 -33.14 -15.15
C ILE A 102 15.70 -33.44 -14.73
N GLU A 103 16.65 -33.46 -15.66
CA GLU A 103 18.02 -33.89 -15.44
C GLU A 103 19.02 -32.75 -15.11
N LEU A 104 18.55 -31.53 -14.89
CA LEU A 104 19.45 -30.39 -14.67
C LEU A 104 19.92 -30.24 -13.21
N THR A 105 21.14 -29.75 -13.05
CA THR A 105 21.68 -29.37 -11.74
C THR A 105 20.99 -28.11 -11.20
N PRO A 106 20.98 -27.89 -9.86
CA PRO A 106 20.39 -26.69 -9.27
C PRO A 106 20.97 -25.38 -9.82
N GLN A 107 22.25 -25.37 -10.21
CA GLN A 107 22.91 -24.21 -10.81
C GLN A 107 22.37 -23.91 -12.22
N GLN A 108 22.18 -24.91 -13.04
CA GLN A 108 21.59 -24.77 -14.37
C GLN A 108 20.12 -24.31 -14.30
N VAL A 109 19.36 -24.84 -13.36
CA VAL A 109 17.99 -24.41 -13.10
C VAL A 109 17.95 -22.93 -12.70
N SER A 110 18.83 -22.50 -11.79
CA SER A 110 18.95 -21.10 -11.38
C SER A 110 19.28 -20.18 -12.55
N PHE A 111 20.12 -20.62 -13.48
CA PHE A 111 20.46 -19.88 -14.68
C PHE A 111 19.26 -19.69 -15.64
N ILE A 112 18.42 -20.71 -15.80
CA ILE A 112 17.20 -20.61 -16.61
C ILE A 112 16.24 -19.57 -15.99
N TYR A 113 16.00 -19.62 -14.68
CA TYR A 113 15.15 -18.61 -14.02
C TYR A 113 15.71 -17.20 -14.16
N ALA A 114 17.03 -17.02 -14.05
CA ALA A 114 17.66 -15.72 -14.21
C ALA A 114 17.49 -15.18 -15.64
N ASN A 115 17.68 -16.03 -16.65
CA ASN A 115 17.47 -15.66 -18.05
C ASN A 115 16.01 -15.28 -18.34
N GLU A 116 15.06 -16.04 -17.82
CA GLU A 116 13.64 -15.75 -18.00
C GLU A 116 13.22 -14.44 -17.29
N ALA A 117 13.78 -14.16 -16.11
CA ALA A 117 13.60 -12.88 -15.45
C ALA A 117 14.22 -11.71 -16.24
N ASP A 118 15.36 -11.92 -16.89
CA ASP A 118 16.03 -10.91 -17.70
C ASP A 118 15.27 -10.61 -19.00
N ILE A 119 14.52 -11.55 -19.59
CA ILE A 119 13.63 -11.24 -20.71
C ILE A 119 12.61 -10.16 -20.33
N LEU A 120 11.98 -10.29 -19.17
CA LEU A 120 11.04 -9.31 -18.67
C LEU A 120 11.72 -7.95 -18.38
N ASN A 121 12.90 -8.00 -17.76
CA ASN A 121 13.68 -6.79 -17.47
C ASN A 121 14.08 -6.07 -18.77
N VAL A 122 14.57 -6.79 -19.76
CA VAL A 122 14.95 -6.21 -21.06
C VAL A 122 13.73 -5.68 -21.81
N ALA A 123 12.61 -6.41 -21.78
CA ALA A 123 11.38 -5.99 -22.46
C ALA A 123 10.80 -4.70 -21.90
N LEU A 124 10.90 -4.47 -20.58
CA LEU A 124 10.33 -3.29 -19.91
C LEU A 124 11.34 -2.18 -19.71
N PHE A 125 12.52 -2.50 -19.18
CA PHE A 125 13.54 -1.52 -18.76
C PHE A 125 14.68 -1.36 -19.77
N GLY A 126 14.74 -2.19 -20.81
CA GLY A 126 15.81 -2.18 -21.81
C GLY A 126 17.16 -2.73 -21.32
N THR A 127 17.24 -3.32 -20.12
CA THR A 127 18.49 -3.77 -19.52
C THR A 127 18.32 -5.04 -18.71
N THR A 128 19.40 -5.85 -18.58
CA THR A 128 19.41 -7.03 -17.71
C THR A 128 19.68 -6.65 -16.27
N ALA A 129 19.36 -7.54 -15.32
CA ALA A 129 19.67 -7.34 -13.91
C ALA A 129 21.19 -7.15 -13.65
N LYS A 130 22.03 -7.80 -14.43
CA LYS A 130 23.48 -7.66 -14.36
C LYS A 130 23.93 -6.27 -14.83
N GLN A 131 23.50 -5.85 -16.02
CA GLN A 131 23.84 -4.54 -16.58
C GLN A 131 23.37 -3.40 -15.69
N TRP A 132 22.18 -3.52 -15.12
CA TRP A 132 21.65 -2.52 -14.20
C TRP A 132 22.53 -2.39 -12.94
N ARG A 133 22.96 -3.51 -12.34
CA ARG A 133 23.85 -3.49 -11.17
C ARG A 133 25.22 -2.89 -11.46
N GLU A 134 25.79 -3.19 -12.64
CA GLU A 134 27.06 -2.62 -13.08
C GLU A 134 26.96 -1.10 -13.30
N ALA A 135 25.81 -0.62 -13.79
CA ALA A 135 25.54 0.81 -13.98
C ALA A 135 25.19 1.54 -12.68
N ASN A 136 24.78 0.82 -11.62
CA ASN A 136 24.32 1.41 -10.36
C ASN A 136 25.02 0.74 -9.14
N PRO A 137 26.34 0.79 -9.02
CA PRO A 137 27.09 0.06 -7.98
C PRO A 137 26.78 0.55 -6.56
N GLU A 138 26.35 1.81 -6.40
CA GLU A 138 26.00 2.41 -5.10
C GLU A 138 24.60 1.99 -4.59
N LEU A 139 23.73 1.46 -5.46
CA LEU A 139 22.38 1.08 -5.11
C LEU A 139 22.29 -0.36 -4.61
N LYS A 140 21.58 -0.57 -3.49
CA LYS A 140 21.34 -1.92 -2.96
C LYS A 140 20.04 -2.48 -3.52
N GLY A 141 20.01 -3.80 -3.80
CA GLY A 141 18.81 -4.46 -4.30
C GLY A 141 18.87 -4.73 -5.80
N ASN A 142 17.75 -4.61 -6.47
CA ASN A 142 17.61 -4.89 -7.90
C ASN A 142 16.78 -3.81 -8.59
N ILE A 143 16.72 -3.84 -9.94
CA ILE A 143 16.01 -2.86 -10.76
C ILE A 143 14.53 -2.68 -10.35
N ARG A 144 13.87 -3.75 -9.90
CA ARG A 144 12.45 -3.73 -9.51
C ARG A 144 12.20 -2.95 -8.21
N ASP A 145 13.21 -2.84 -7.35
CA ASP A 145 13.13 -2.08 -6.10
C ASP A 145 13.08 -0.57 -6.34
N TYR A 146 13.52 -0.13 -7.54
CA TYR A 146 13.54 1.27 -7.98
C TYR A 146 12.51 1.58 -9.07
N ALA A 147 11.71 0.59 -9.45
CA ALA A 147 10.68 0.75 -10.46
C ALA A 147 9.50 1.57 -9.94
N THR A 148 8.90 2.37 -10.81
CA THR A 148 7.66 3.09 -10.56
C THR A 148 6.48 2.14 -10.38
N ILE A 149 5.39 2.65 -9.83
CA ILE A 149 4.15 1.88 -9.67
C ILE A 149 3.63 1.39 -11.03
N ASN A 150 3.68 2.23 -12.06
CA ASN A 150 3.24 1.88 -13.40
C ASN A 150 4.10 0.77 -14.02
N GLU A 151 5.42 0.84 -13.84
CA GLU A 151 6.35 -0.21 -14.26
C GLU A 151 6.08 -1.54 -13.53
N LEU A 152 5.82 -1.51 -12.23
CA LEU A 152 5.48 -2.72 -11.46
C LEU A 152 4.15 -3.33 -11.88
N ILE A 153 3.14 -2.53 -12.22
CA ILE A 153 1.88 -3.00 -12.78
C ILE A 153 2.12 -3.66 -14.15
N CYS A 154 2.86 -2.99 -15.02
CA CYS A 154 3.22 -3.51 -16.34
C CYS A 154 3.99 -4.83 -16.22
N LEU A 155 4.99 -4.89 -15.35
CA LEU A 155 5.79 -6.10 -15.10
C LEU A 155 4.93 -7.28 -14.64
N SER A 156 4.00 -7.04 -13.71
CA SER A 156 3.07 -8.04 -13.21
C SER A 156 2.18 -8.61 -14.32
N ASN A 157 1.68 -7.78 -15.22
CA ASN A 157 0.91 -8.21 -16.38
C ASN A 157 1.78 -9.01 -17.36
N MET A 158 3.03 -8.58 -17.58
CA MET A 158 3.98 -9.26 -18.46
C MET A 158 4.38 -10.64 -17.92
N GLU A 159 4.50 -10.81 -16.60
CA GLU A 159 4.77 -12.12 -15.97
C GLU A 159 3.66 -13.12 -16.30
N SER A 160 2.39 -12.73 -16.18
CA SER A 160 1.25 -13.57 -16.54
C SER A 160 1.22 -13.91 -18.04
N LEU A 161 1.45 -12.91 -18.89
CA LEU A 161 1.45 -13.11 -20.35
C LEU A 161 2.62 -13.96 -20.80
N ASN A 162 3.81 -13.80 -20.20
CA ASN A 162 4.95 -14.63 -20.50
C ASN A 162 4.72 -16.10 -20.13
N ALA A 163 4.01 -16.36 -19.04
CA ALA A 163 3.61 -17.73 -18.69
C ALA A 163 2.77 -18.36 -19.82
N VAL A 164 1.77 -17.65 -20.33
CA VAL A 164 0.95 -18.13 -21.48
C VAL A 164 1.81 -18.35 -22.71
N PHE A 165 2.72 -17.43 -23.04
CA PHE A 165 3.61 -17.58 -24.19
C PHE A 165 4.59 -18.75 -24.06
N ILE A 166 5.01 -19.08 -22.83
CA ILE A 166 5.80 -20.28 -22.54
C ILE A 166 4.97 -21.54 -22.76
N ASP A 167 3.72 -21.57 -22.27
CA ASP A 167 2.80 -22.71 -22.47
C ASP A 167 2.45 -22.93 -23.94
N GLU A 168 2.37 -21.84 -24.73
CA GLU A 168 2.20 -21.88 -26.19
C GLU A 168 3.46 -22.34 -26.95
N GLY A 169 4.59 -22.52 -26.27
CA GLY A 169 5.86 -22.95 -26.86
C GLY A 169 6.59 -21.90 -27.69
N LEU A 170 6.31 -20.60 -27.49
CA LEU A 170 7.00 -19.51 -28.17
C LEU A 170 8.49 -19.49 -27.76
N THR A 171 9.35 -19.27 -28.74
CA THR A 171 10.78 -19.10 -28.50
C THR A 171 11.07 -17.85 -27.67
N GLN A 172 12.19 -17.81 -26.97
CA GLN A 172 12.64 -16.69 -26.16
C GLN A 172 12.66 -15.37 -26.93
N ARG A 173 13.10 -15.41 -28.19
CA ARG A 173 13.15 -14.23 -29.07
C ARG A 173 11.75 -13.70 -29.41
N GLU A 174 10.82 -14.59 -29.72
CA GLU A 174 9.43 -14.21 -30.03
C GLU A 174 8.75 -13.62 -28.81
N ARG A 175 8.96 -14.22 -27.64
CA ARG A 175 8.43 -13.74 -26.37
C ARG A 175 8.96 -12.35 -26.03
N LEU A 176 10.29 -12.11 -26.16
CA LEU A 176 10.90 -10.80 -25.94
C LEU A 176 10.26 -9.71 -26.81
N ILE A 177 10.09 -9.99 -28.12
CA ILE A 177 9.48 -9.01 -29.05
C ILE A 177 8.03 -8.67 -28.64
N LYS A 178 7.22 -9.71 -28.38
CA LYS A 178 5.82 -9.52 -27.96
C LYS A 178 5.73 -8.77 -26.64
N LEU A 179 6.53 -9.15 -25.65
CA LEU A 179 6.54 -8.50 -24.33
C LEU A 179 6.97 -7.04 -24.39
N ASN A 180 7.96 -6.71 -25.22
CA ASN A 180 8.37 -5.33 -25.42
C ASN A 180 7.26 -4.47 -26.07
N GLN A 181 6.56 -5.02 -27.06
CA GLN A 181 5.40 -4.32 -27.65
C GLN A 181 4.29 -4.07 -26.64
N ILE A 182 4.00 -5.07 -25.79
CA ILE A 182 3.03 -4.97 -24.71
C ILE A 182 3.47 -3.94 -23.67
N ALA A 183 4.75 -3.95 -23.27
CA ALA A 183 5.30 -2.98 -22.33
C ALA A 183 5.11 -1.53 -22.83
N ILE A 184 5.49 -1.26 -24.08
CA ILE A 184 5.34 0.07 -24.69
C ILE A 184 3.86 0.52 -24.69
N GLN A 185 2.95 -0.39 -25.07
CA GLN A 185 1.53 -0.08 -25.12
C GLN A 185 0.94 0.17 -23.74
N GLN A 186 1.25 -0.68 -22.77
CA GLN A 186 0.73 -0.57 -21.39
C GLN A 186 1.29 0.66 -20.68
N MET A 187 2.59 0.93 -20.79
CA MET A 187 3.20 2.12 -20.18
C MET A 187 2.57 3.40 -20.73
N LYS A 188 2.36 3.52 -22.03
CA LYS A 188 1.65 4.66 -22.62
C LYS A 188 0.25 4.89 -22.04
N ILE A 189 -0.49 3.82 -21.76
CA ILE A 189 -1.84 3.90 -21.16
C ILE A 189 -1.75 4.30 -19.69
N LEU A 190 -0.84 3.67 -18.92
CA LEU A 190 -0.69 3.92 -17.50
C LEU A 190 -0.25 5.35 -17.21
N GLU A 191 0.69 5.90 -17.98
CA GLU A 191 1.12 7.31 -17.90
C GLU A 191 -0.01 8.28 -18.26
N ALA A 192 -0.82 7.96 -19.27
CA ALA A 192 -1.96 8.77 -19.65
C ALA A 192 -3.09 8.78 -18.60
N VAL A 193 -3.23 7.72 -17.81
CA VAL A 193 -4.17 7.66 -16.66
C VAL A 193 -3.65 8.51 -15.50
N GLU A 194 -2.36 8.40 -15.18
CA GLU A 194 -1.73 9.16 -14.09
C GLU A 194 -1.81 10.67 -14.33
N SER A 195 -1.67 11.12 -15.59
CA SER A 195 -1.77 12.54 -15.94
C SER A 195 -3.19 13.14 -15.87
N ARG A 196 -4.21 12.30 -15.63
CA ARG A 196 -5.63 12.73 -15.51
C ARG A 196 -6.13 12.73 -14.07
N LEU A 197 -5.35 12.21 -13.13
CA LEU A 197 -5.63 12.17 -11.69
C LEU A 197 -4.97 13.35 -10.99
#